data_c64101bbf8c45e6a2d7348b67d8c80bf
#
_entry.id   c64101bbf8c45e6a2d7348b67d8c80bf
#
_cell.length_a   1.000
_cell.length_b   1.000
_cell.length_c   1.000
_cell.angle_alpha   90.00
_cell.angle_beta   90.00
_cell.angle_gamma   90.00
#
_symmetry.space_group_name_H-M   'P 1'
#
loop_
_entity.id
_entity.type
_entity.pdbx_description
1 polymer ?
#
loop_
_entity_poly.entity_id
_entity_poly.type
_entity_poly.pdbx_seq_one_letter_code
_entity_poly.pdbx_strand_id
1 'polypeptide(L)'
;NTVRLVRYDTQTGKTVRISDLLPLNHANDLTYNSRRGLLVAVHNNPNRKLVSFIDPETLTVTETVTLPCRIYSLAYSPERDMYVAGIAGGQSFCLLDAAFRQVGGPFSPTPDTAGYITQGCACDARYIYFVLYRQNVITVYDWEGRHIRTLPITVSGEPENLSQVGGSLYVASAAGGAQLTRIELRNR
;
A
#
# COMPACT_ATOMS: atom_id res chain seq x y z
N ASN A 1 7.39 -18.25 4.07
CA ASN A 1 6.27 -18.18 3.12
C ASN A 1 6.75 -17.60 1.81
N THR A 2 6.26 -18.13 0.69
CA THR A 2 6.55 -17.66 -0.66
C THR A 2 5.25 -17.16 -1.32
N VAL A 3 5.38 -16.22 -2.24
CA VAL A 3 4.26 -15.65 -3.01
C VAL A 3 4.60 -15.67 -4.50
N ARG A 4 3.59 -15.50 -5.33
CA ARG A 4 3.75 -15.18 -6.75
C ARG A 4 3.17 -13.81 -7.02
N LEU A 5 3.83 -13.05 -7.89
CA LEU A 5 3.25 -11.86 -8.50
C LEU A 5 2.65 -12.23 -9.85
N VAL A 6 1.52 -11.60 -10.14
CA VAL A 6 0.83 -11.76 -11.41
C VAL A 6 0.66 -10.39 -12.05
N ARG A 7 1.13 -10.24 -13.27
CA ARG A 7 0.92 -9.05 -14.09
C ARG A 7 -0.24 -9.28 -15.04
N TYR A 8 -1.22 -8.39 -14.96
CA TYR A 8 -2.39 -8.38 -15.85
C TYR A 8 -2.35 -7.20 -16.80
N ASP A 9 -2.80 -7.43 -18.02
CA ASP A 9 -3.21 -6.38 -18.93
C ASP A 9 -4.65 -5.98 -18.61
N THR A 10 -4.84 -4.76 -18.13
CA THR A 10 -6.15 -4.25 -17.71
C THR A 10 -7.10 -3.96 -18.87
N GLN A 11 -6.60 -3.84 -20.10
CA GLN A 11 -7.43 -3.64 -21.29
C GLN A 11 -8.02 -4.97 -21.80
N THR A 12 -7.21 -6.01 -21.79
CA THR A 12 -7.61 -7.34 -22.29
C THR A 12 -8.05 -8.30 -21.20
N GLY A 13 -7.79 -7.99 -19.93
CA GLY A 13 -8.04 -8.86 -18.77
C GLY A 13 -7.17 -10.13 -18.77
N LYS A 14 -6.10 -10.17 -19.56
CA LYS A 14 -5.23 -11.34 -19.69
C LYS A 14 -4.03 -11.27 -18.77
N THR A 15 -3.64 -12.42 -18.24
CA THR A 15 -2.36 -12.56 -17.56
C THR A 15 -1.22 -12.40 -18.56
N VAL A 16 -0.35 -11.42 -18.31
CA VAL A 16 0.84 -11.14 -19.12
C VAL A 16 2.03 -11.95 -18.62
N ARG A 17 2.18 -12.04 -17.30
CA ARG A 17 3.28 -12.76 -16.65
C ARG A 17 2.93 -13.24 -15.25
N ILE A 18 3.53 -14.35 -14.86
CA ILE A 18 3.52 -14.87 -13.49
C ILE A 18 4.98 -15.07 -13.07
N SER A 19 5.34 -14.58 -11.88
CA SER A 19 6.68 -14.77 -11.34
C SER A 19 6.92 -16.21 -10.91
N ASP A 20 8.19 -16.57 -10.71
CA ASP A 20 8.56 -17.69 -9.86
C ASP A 20 8.08 -17.43 -8.41
N LEU A 21 8.28 -18.42 -7.53
CA LEU A 21 8.01 -18.26 -6.11
C LEU A 21 9.02 -17.27 -5.50
N LEU A 22 8.54 -16.17 -4.96
CA LEU A 22 9.37 -15.13 -4.36
C LEU A 22 9.37 -15.25 -2.82
N PRO A 23 10.52 -15.04 -2.15
CA PRO A 23 10.64 -15.17 -0.70
C PRO A 23 10.18 -13.89 0.04
N LEU A 24 8.94 -13.46 -0.19
CA LEU A 24 8.41 -12.18 0.30
C LEU A 24 7.62 -12.29 1.61
N ASN A 25 7.63 -13.44 2.29
CA ASN A 25 6.97 -13.61 3.59
C ASN A 25 5.50 -13.12 3.63
N HIS A 26 4.67 -13.59 2.70
CA HIS A 26 3.25 -13.23 2.54
C HIS A 26 2.99 -11.92 1.76
N ALA A 27 4.00 -11.07 1.51
CA ALA A 27 3.88 -9.83 0.73
C ALA A 27 2.62 -9.00 1.09
N ASN A 28 2.70 -8.28 2.21
CA ASN A 28 1.53 -7.63 2.80
C ASN A 28 1.00 -6.44 1.99
N ASP A 29 1.87 -5.74 1.27
CA ASP A 29 1.52 -4.57 0.45
C ASP A 29 2.51 -4.40 -0.70
N LEU A 30 2.11 -3.69 -1.75
CA LEU A 30 2.89 -3.46 -2.95
C LEU A 30 2.68 -2.06 -3.47
N THR A 31 3.76 -1.29 -3.68
CA THR A 31 3.73 0.02 -4.31
C THR A 31 4.70 0.11 -5.48
N TYR A 32 4.54 1.10 -6.35
CA TYR A 32 5.43 1.36 -7.47
C TYR A 32 6.25 2.63 -7.24
N ASN A 33 7.57 2.49 -7.14
CA ASN A 33 8.48 3.62 -7.15
C ASN A 33 8.81 3.99 -8.61
N SER A 34 8.11 4.98 -9.13
CA SER A 34 8.23 5.39 -10.53
C SER A 34 9.58 6.05 -10.85
N ARG A 35 10.30 6.62 -9.87
CA ARG A 35 11.63 7.18 -10.09
C ARG A 35 12.68 6.10 -10.26
N ARG A 36 12.54 4.98 -9.57
CA ARG A 36 13.43 3.81 -9.75
C ARG A 36 12.93 2.85 -10.83
N GLY A 37 11.68 2.97 -11.27
CA GLY A 37 11.06 2.03 -12.19
C GLY A 37 10.84 0.64 -11.57
N LEU A 38 10.72 0.53 -10.25
CA LEU A 38 10.65 -0.74 -9.52
C LEU A 38 9.38 -0.83 -8.67
N LEU A 39 8.84 -2.03 -8.54
CA LEU A 39 7.87 -2.36 -7.52
C LEU A 39 8.57 -2.49 -6.16
N VAL A 40 7.88 -2.15 -5.07
CA VAL A 40 8.38 -2.30 -3.70
C VAL A 40 7.37 -3.10 -2.91
N ALA A 41 7.72 -4.34 -2.55
CA ALA A 41 6.88 -5.25 -1.79
C ALA A 41 7.22 -5.20 -0.30
N VAL A 42 6.20 -5.05 0.55
CA VAL A 42 6.32 -5.11 2.00
C VAL A 42 6.23 -6.56 2.47
N HIS A 43 7.20 -7.01 3.25
CA HIS A 43 7.15 -8.32 3.87
C HIS A 43 6.21 -8.35 5.07
N ASN A 44 5.70 -9.56 5.40
CA ASN A 44 4.97 -9.81 6.64
C ASN A 44 5.80 -10.64 7.62
N ASN A 45 5.16 -11.24 8.62
CA ASN A 45 5.84 -12.11 9.57
C ASN A 45 6.63 -13.24 8.88
N PRO A 46 7.83 -13.55 9.38
CA PRO A 46 8.47 -12.97 10.57
C PRO A 46 9.22 -11.64 10.34
N ASN A 47 9.33 -11.17 9.10
CA ASN A 47 10.29 -10.14 8.69
C ASN A 47 9.63 -8.80 8.32
N ARG A 48 8.73 -8.27 9.14
CA ARG A 48 8.01 -7.00 8.89
C ARG A 48 8.87 -5.74 8.78
N LYS A 49 10.19 -5.88 8.87
CA LYS A 49 11.14 -4.80 8.61
C LYS A 49 11.74 -4.84 7.22
N LEU A 50 11.38 -5.82 6.40
CA LEU A 50 11.93 -5.94 5.07
C LEU A 50 10.99 -5.37 4.01
N VAL A 51 11.58 -4.74 3.01
CA VAL A 51 10.99 -4.47 1.71
C VAL A 51 11.86 -5.03 0.63
N SER A 52 11.26 -5.55 -0.44
CA SER A 52 11.98 -6.02 -1.61
C SER A 52 11.63 -5.19 -2.83
N PHE A 53 12.65 -4.74 -3.54
CA PHE A 53 12.51 -4.14 -4.86
C PHE A 53 12.41 -5.24 -5.92
N ILE A 54 11.50 -5.05 -6.86
CA ILE A 54 11.15 -6.05 -7.86
C ILE A 54 11.08 -5.37 -9.22
N ASP A 55 11.75 -5.93 -10.20
CA ASP A 55 11.66 -5.50 -11.58
C ASP A 55 10.24 -5.81 -12.12
N PRO A 56 9.48 -4.82 -12.63
CA PRO A 56 8.10 -5.02 -13.06
C PRO A 56 7.97 -5.82 -14.37
N GLU A 57 9.05 -5.92 -15.18
CA GLU A 57 9.03 -6.66 -16.43
C GLU A 57 9.36 -8.13 -16.21
N THR A 58 10.38 -8.41 -15.41
CA THR A 58 10.83 -9.78 -15.12
C THR A 58 10.11 -10.41 -13.94
N LEU A 59 9.55 -9.60 -13.04
CA LEU A 59 8.95 -9.96 -11.75
C LEU A 59 9.95 -10.69 -10.84
N THR A 60 11.23 -10.27 -10.88
CA THR A 60 12.31 -10.81 -10.05
C THR A 60 12.73 -9.80 -8.99
N VAL A 61 13.09 -10.30 -7.80
CA VAL A 61 13.64 -9.46 -6.72
C VAL A 61 15.05 -9.00 -7.13
N THR A 62 15.27 -7.68 -7.11
CA THR A 62 16.55 -7.04 -7.44
C THR A 62 17.34 -6.65 -6.20
N GLU A 63 16.64 -6.28 -5.12
CA GLU A 63 17.23 -5.79 -3.88
C GLU A 63 16.28 -6.07 -2.72
N THR A 64 16.82 -6.28 -1.51
CA THR A 64 16.03 -6.31 -0.26
C THR A 64 16.68 -5.39 0.76
N VAL A 65 15.86 -4.53 1.38
CA VAL A 65 16.30 -3.51 2.33
C VAL A 65 15.63 -3.71 3.68
N THR A 66 16.38 -3.46 4.76
CA THR A 66 15.86 -3.47 6.13
C THR A 66 15.46 -2.06 6.55
N LEU A 67 14.22 -1.91 6.96
CA LEU A 67 13.63 -0.66 7.43
C LEU A 67 13.95 -0.41 8.91
N PRO A 68 13.90 0.86 9.37
CA PRO A 68 14.10 1.19 10.78
C PRO A 68 12.96 0.68 11.67
N CYS A 69 11.75 0.54 11.17
CA CYS A 69 10.55 0.11 11.90
C CYS A 69 9.83 -1.06 11.20
N ARG A 70 8.92 -1.68 11.93
CA ARG A 70 8.00 -2.72 11.39
C ARG A 70 6.84 -2.01 10.71
N ILE A 71 6.51 -2.42 9.48
CA ILE A 71 5.43 -1.83 8.70
C ILE A 71 4.42 -2.87 8.22
N TYR A 72 3.21 -2.41 7.90
CA TYR A 72 2.15 -3.18 7.25
C TYR A 72 1.96 -2.81 5.80
N SER A 73 2.05 -1.52 5.51
CA SER A 73 1.72 -0.95 4.20
C SER A 73 2.74 0.09 3.80
N LEU A 74 2.83 0.35 2.50
CA LEU A 74 3.79 1.28 1.93
C LEU A 74 3.20 1.91 0.66
N ALA A 75 3.21 3.24 0.58
CA ALA A 75 2.91 3.98 -0.63
C ALA A 75 4.07 4.90 -1.01
N TYR A 76 4.27 5.14 -2.29
CA TYR A 76 5.31 6.03 -2.80
C TYR A 76 4.70 7.25 -3.49
N SER A 77 5.17 8.44 -3.14
CA SER A 77 4.85 9.69 -3.81
C SER A 77 6.00 10.13 -4.72
N PRO A 78 5.83 10.11 -6.05
CA PRO A 78 6.84 10.57 -6.98
C PRO A 78 7.09 12.09 -6.91
N GLU A 79 6.07 12.87 -6.54
CA GLU A 79 6.18 14.33 -6.42
C GLU A 79 7.07 14.73 -5.25
N ARG A 80 6.99 13.97 -4.14
CA ARG A 80 7.75 14.25 -2.91
C ARG A 80 9.04 13.44 -2.81
N ASP A 81 9.18 12.38 -3.61
CA ASP A 81 10.25 11.38 -3.49
C ASP A 81 10.31 10.76 -2.09
N MET A 82 9.14 10.40 -1.57
CA MET A 82 8.97 9.92 -0.20
C MET A 82 8.03 8.70 -0.17
N TYR A 83 8.19 7.91 0.88
CA TYR A 83 7.28 6.82 1.19
C TYR A 83 6.41 7.18 2.40
N VAL A 84 5.17 6.71 2.36
CA VAL A 84 4.27 6.62 3.52
C VAL A 84 4.30 5.18 4.00
N ALA A 85 4.60 4.96 5.26
CA ALA A 85 4.67 3.63 5.85
C ALA A 85 3.67 3.48 7.00
N GLY A 86 2.70 2.58 6.85
CA GLY A 86 1.80 2.18 7.95
C GLY A 86 2.57 1.32 8.95
N ILE A 87 2.62 1.75 10.22
CA ILE A 87 3.44 1.12 11.25
C ILE A 87 2.73 -0.09 11.84
N ALA A 88 3.44 -1.21 11.94
CA ALA A 88 2.93 -2.45 12.52
C ALA A 88 2.65 -2.31 14.03
N GLY A 89 1.48 -2.80 14.45
CA GLY A 89 1.01 -2.76 15.83
C GLY A 89 -0.02 -1.68 16.13
N GLY A 90 -0.47 -0.94 15.13
CA GLY A 90 -1.50 0.09 15.23
C GLY A 90 -1.88 0.66 13.88
N GLN A 91 -2.63 1.76 13.89
CA GLN A 91 -2.99 2.49 12.66
C GLN A 91 -2.09 3.72 12.45
N SER A 92 -0.99 3.80 13.20
CA SER A 92 -0.02 4.88 13.07
C SER A 92 0.76 4.75 11.77
N PHE A 93 1.26 5.85 11.27
CA PHE A 93 2.11 5.88 10.08
C PHE A 93 3.25 6.89 10.22
N CYS A 94 4.26 6.72 9.42
CA CYS A 94 5.38 7.66 9.31
C CYS A 94 5.73 7.94 7.86
N LEU A 95 6.51 8.99 7.66
CA LEU A 95 7.09 9.36 6.37
C LEU A 95 8.55 8.95 6.33
N LEU A 96 8.94 8.32 5.24
CA LEU A 96 10.32 7.91 4.99
C LEU A 96 10.81 8.59 3.71
N ASP A 97 12.08 8.99 3.69
CA ASP A 97 12.71 9.48 2.47
C ASP A 97 13.03 8.33 1.48
N ALA A 98 13.57 8.65 0.33
CA ALA A 98 13.94 7.67 -0.69
C ALA A 98 14.98 6.62 -0.22
N ALA A 99 15.72 6.92 0.85
CA ALA A 99 16.66 6.01 1.52
C ALA A 99 16.06 5.30 2.75
N PHE A 100 14.73 5.36 2.92
CA PHE A 100 13.97 4.80 4.04
C PHE A 100 14.35 5.36 5.42
N ARG A 101 14.92 6.54 5.50
CA ARG A 101 15.12 7.26 6.77
C ARG A 101 13.82 7.95 7.15
N GLN A 102 13.42 7.86 8.41
CA GLN A 102 12.22 8.55 8.88
C GLN A 102 12.43 10.06 8.87
N VAL A 103 11.52 10.77 8.22
CA VAL A 103 11.54 12.24 8.07
C VAL A 103 10.28 12.91 8.64
N GLY A 104 9.26 12.13 9.00
CA GLY A 104 8.04 12.63 9.63
C GLY A 104 7.28 11.55 10.40
N GLY A 105 6.41 11.98 11.32
CA GLY A 105 5.66 11.10 12.21
C GLY A 105 6.49 10.57 13.41
N PRO A 106 6.00 9.55 14.14
CA PRO A 106 4.77 8.84 13.84
C PRO A 106 3.52 9.70 14.04
N PHE A 107 2.57 9.57 13.13
CA PHE A 107 1.25 10.17 13.23
C PHE A 107 0.26 9.13 13.77
N SER A 108 -0.63 9.56 14.66
CA SER A 108 -1.62 8.68 15.30
C SER A 108 -2.91 8.60 14.48
N PRO A 109 -3.65 7.46 14.55
CA PRO A 109 -4.95 7.35 13.92
C PRO A 109 -5.96 8.31 14.57
N THR A 110 -7.07 8.57 13.89
CA THR A 110 -8.17 9.29 14.49
C THR A 110 -8.92 8.41 15.50
N PRO A 111 -9.58 9.00 16.51
CA PRO A 111 -10.42 8.24 17.44
C PRO A 111 -11.53 7.43 16.74
N ASP A 112 -12.06 7.92 15.63
CA ASP A 112 -13.16 7.31 14.88
C ASP A 112 -12.80 5.99 14.20
N THR A 113 -11.51 5.70 14.11
CA THR A 113 -11.00 4.47 13.47
C THR A 113 -10.31 3.53 14.46
N ALA A 114 -10.41 3.80 15.74
CA ALA A 114 -9.87 2.94 16.79
C ALA A 114 -10.43 1.50 16.68
N GLY A 115 -9.55 0.52 16.62
CA GLY A 115 -9.91 -0.90 16.48
C GLY A 115 -10.14 -1.37 15.04
N TYR A 116 -10.06 -0.51 14.02
CA TYR A 116 -10.01 -0.92 12.63
C TYR A 116 -8.61 -1.44 12.28
N ILE A 117 -8.54 -2.27 11.26
CA ILE A 117 -7.28 -2.86 10.80
C ILE A 117 -6.87 -2.16 9.51
N THR A 118 -5.70 -1.55 9.50
CA THR A 118 -5.10 -0.99 8.28
C THR A 118 -4.62 -2.13 7.39
N GLN A 119 -5.06 -2.15 6.14
CA GLN A 119 -4.70 -3.18 5.17
C GLN A 119 -3.73 -2.66 4.10
N GLY A 120 -4.00 -1.52 3.51
CA GLY A 120 -3.13 -0.93 2.49
C GLY A 120 -3.13 0.59 2.54
N CYS A 121 -2.17 1.22 1.87
CA CYS A 121 -2.11 2.66 1.75
C CYS A 121 -1.78 3.11 0.32
N ALA A 122 -2.22 4.33 -0.01
CA ALA A 122 -1.88 5.04 -1.23
C ALA A 122 -1.62 6.51 -0.91
N CYS A 123 -1.01 7.24 -1.82
CA CYS A 123 -0.85 8.68 -1.69
C CYS A 123 -0.85 9.38 -3.05
N ASP A 124 -1.14 10.68 -3.02
CA ASP A 124 -0.92 11.59 -4.13
C ASP A 124 -0.16 12.85 -3.65
N ALA A 125 -0.08 13.89 -4.47
CA ALA A 125 0.62 15.12 -4.12
C ALA A 125 0.04 15.83 -2.88
N ARG A 126 -1.24 15.61 -2.54
CA ARG A 126 -1.97 16.32 -1.48
C ARG A 126 -2.29 15.46 -0.28
N TYR A 127 -2.62 14.19 -0.48
CA TYR A 127 -3.24 13.35 0.54
C TYR A 127 -2.59 11.98 0.64
N ILE A 128 -2.75 11.41 1.81
CA ILE A 128 -2.41 10.04 2.18
C ILE A 128 -3.72 9.31 2.48
N TYR A 129 -3.86 8.11 1.96
CA TYR A 129 -5.06 7.30 2.05
C TYR A 129 -4.73 5.96 2.69
N PHE A 130 -5.56 5.52 3.66
CA PHE A 130 -5.48 4.17 4.22
C PHE A 130 -6.83 3.47 4.06
N VAL A 131 -6.84 2.27 3.52
CA VAL A 131 -8.02 1.42 3.54
C VAL A 131 -8.03 0.61 4.83
N LEU A 132 -9.16 0.63 5.52
CA LEU A 132 -9.34 -0.03 6.81
C LEU A 132 -10.41 -1.11 6.70
N TYR A 133 -10.07 -2.30 7.21
CA TYR A 133 -10.97 -3.44 7.31
C TYR A 133 -11.90 -3.33 8.53
N ARG A 134 -12.97 -4.11 8.54
CA ARG A 134 -14.11 -4.24 9.42
C ARG A 134 -15.26 -3.28 9.13
N GLN A 135 -15.00 -2.00 8.82
CA GLN A 135 -16.08 -1.09 8.42
C GLN A 135 -15.95 -0.62 6.97
N ASN A 136 -14.91 -1.10 6.28
CA ASN A 136 -14.68 -0.77 4.88
C ASN A 136 -14.72 0.73 4.64
N VAL A 137 -13.73 1.42 5.19
CA VAL A 137 -13.57 2.87 5.05
C VAL A 137 -12.18 3.20 4.50
N ILE A 138 -12.08 4.36 3.86
CA ILE A 138 -10.80 4.99 3.54
C ILE A 138 -10.65 6.20 4.44
N THR A 139 -9.58 6.25 5.24
CA THR A 139 -9.18 7.45 5.98
C THR A 139 -8.22 8.26 5.16
N VAL A 140 -8.41 9.59 5.18
CA VAL A 140 -7.63 10.56 4.40
C VAL A 140 -6.91 11.50 5.34
N TYR A 141 -5.60 11.64 5.14
CA TYR A 141 -4.73 12.54 5.88
C TYR A 141 -4.03 13.50 4.92
N ASP A 142 -3.62 14.68 5.43
CA ASP A 142 -2.61 15.47 4.74
C ASP A 142 -1.18 14.96 5.07
N TRP A 143 -0.19 15.57 4.44
CA TRP A 143 1.22 15.19 4.64
C TRP A 143 1.80 15.68 5.98
N GLU A 144 1.08 16.50 6.72
CA GLU A 144 1.37 16.90 8.10
C GLU A 144 0.75 15.94 9.12
N GLY A 145 0.06 14.89 8.64
CA GLY A 145 -0.55 13.85 9.48
C GLY A 145 -1.90 14.24 10.08
N ARG A 146 -2.51 15.35 9.63
CA ARG A 146 -3.85 15.76 10.09
C ARG A 146 -4.91 14.95 9.36
N HIS A 147 -5.85 14.39 10.10
CA HIS A 147 -7.01 13.73 9.52
C HIS A 147 -7.90 14.74 8.81
N ILE A 148 -8.24 14.47 7.57
CA ILE A 148 -9.08 15.32 6.72
C ILE A 148 -10.52 14.80 6.69
N ARG A 149 -10.68 13.49 6.44
CA ARG A 149 -12.00 12.85 6.38
C ARG A 149 -11.89 11.33 6.38
N THR A 150 -13.02 10.68 6.67
CA THR A 150 -13.22 9.24 6.52
C THR A 150 -14.32 9.00 5.50
N LEU A 151 -14.05 8.15 4.52
CA LEU A 151 -14.95 7.84 3.40
C LEU A 151 -15.42 6.39 3.51
N PRO A 152 -16.70 6.12 3.69
CA PRO A 152 -17.22 4.77 3.57
C PRO A 152 -17.06 4.27 2.13
N ILE A 153 -16.68 3.01 1.98
CA ILE A 153 -16.57 2.34 0.68
C ILE A 153 -17.40 1.07 0.66
N THR A 154 -17.86 0.68 -0.52
CA THR A 154 -18.49 -0.61 -0.74
C THR A 154 -17.56 -1.48 -1.56
N VAL A 155 -17.04 -2.53 -0.93
CA VAL A 155 -16.22 -3.56 -1.57
C VAL A 155 -16.72 -4.94 -1.15
N SER A 156 -16.56 -5.93 -2.01
CA SER A 156 -16.89 -7.30 -1.66
C SER A 156 -15.71 -7.93 -0.90
N GLY A 157 -16.00 -8.50 0.28
CA GLY A 157 -14.99 -9.15 1.11
C GLY A 157 -14.04 -8.21 1.84
N GLU A 158 -12.90 -8.73 2.22
CA GLU A 158 -11.85 -8.00 2.95
C GLU A 158 -11.04 -7.13 1.99
N PRO A 159 -10.92 -5.81 2.21
CA PRO A 159 -9.98 -4.99 1.47
C PRO A 159 -8.54 -5.35 1.87
N GLU A 160 -7.67 -5.58 0.90
CA GLU A 160 -6.30 -6.07 1.12
C GLU A 160 -5.23 -5.05 0.74
N ASN A 161 -5.53 -4.19 -0.22
CA ASN A 161 -4.58 -3.21 -0.72
C ASN A 161 -5.29 -1.97 -1.27
N LEU A 162 -4.57 -0.84 -1.31
CA LEU A 162 -5.03 0.42 -1.87
C LEU A 162 -3.97 0.97 -2.81
N SER A 163 -4.37 1.34 -4.02
CA SER A 163 -3.49 1.97 -5.02
C SER A 163 -4.11 3.24 -5.57
N GLN A 164 -3.28 4.22 -5.92
CA GLN A 164 -3.70 5.45 -6.59
C GLN A 164 -3.15 5.47 -8.01
N VAL A 165 -4.03 5.63 -9.01
CA VAL A 165 -3.65 5.70 -10.43
C VAL A 165 -4.55 6.70 -11.15
N GLY A 166 -3.97 7.68 -11.82
CA GLY A 166 -4.70 8.62 -12.68
C GLY A 166 -5.84 9.39 -11.96
N GLY A 167 -5.65 9.74 -10.69
CA GLY A 167 -6.66 10.47 -9.89
C GLY A 167 -7.77 9.60 -9.30
N SER A 168 -7.74 8.29 -9.50
CA SER A 168 -8.67 7.32 -8.90
C SER A 168 -7.95 6.45 -7.88
N LEU A 169 -8.68 6.01 -6.85
CA LEU A 169 -8.24 4.96 -5.94
C LEU A 169 -8.76 3.60 -6.41
N TYR A 170 -7.95 2.58 -6.23
CA TYR A 170 -8.30 1.20 -6.50
C TYR A 170 -8.10 0.38 -5.24
N VAL A 171 -9.14 -0.30 -4.81
CA VAL A 171 -9.12 -1.23 -3.67
C VAL A 171 -9.07 -2.65 -4.21
N ALA A 172 -8.03 -3.40 -3.87
CA ALA A 172 -8.02 -4.83 -4.05
C ALA A 172 -8.71 -5.49 -2.85
N SER A 173 -9.57 -6.47 -3.09
CA SER A 173 -10.28 -7.19 -2.04
C SER A 173 -10.38 -8.68 -2.32
N ALA A 174 -10.54 -9.48 -1.25
CA ALA A 174 -10.67 -10.93 -1.29
C ALA A 174 -12.12 -11.34 -0.99
N ALA A 175 -12.87 -11.73 -2.04
CA ALA A 175 -14.25 -12.22 -1.91
C ALA A 175 -14.49 -13.40 -2.87
N GLY A 176 -14.10 -14.60 -2.47
CA GLY A 176 -14.21 -15.78 -3.34
C GLY A 176 -13.31 -15.72 -4.58
N GLY A 177 -12.32 -14.81 -4.56
CA GLY A 177 -11.36 -14.49 -5.60
C GLY A 177 -10.88 -13.05 -5.46
N ALA A 178 -9.79 -12.68 -6.12
CA ALA A 178 -9.28 -11.31 -6.12
C ALA A 178 -10.20 -10.40 -6.95
N GLN A 179 -10.60 -9.27 -6.36
CA GLN A 179 -11.38 -8.24 -7.04
C GLN A 179 -10.64 -6.91 -6.96
N LEU A 180 -10.80 -6.08 -8.00
CA LEU A 180 -10.27 -4.72 -8.04
C LEU A 180 -11.43 -3.75 -8.24
N THR A 181 -11.69 -2.92 -7.24
CA THR A 181 -12.77 -1.91 -7.25
C THR A 181 -12.18 -0.52 -7.40
N ARG A 182 -12.62 0.20 -8.43
CA ARG A 182 -12.29 1.61 -8.62
C ARG A 182 -13.16 2.49 -7.73
N ILE A 183 -12.53 3.38 -6.97
CA ILE A 183 -13.18 4.36 -6.11
C ILE A 183 -12.95 5.75 -6.73
N GLU A 184 -14.01 6.41 -7.14
CA GLU A 184 -13.93 7.80 -7.61
C GLU A 184 -13.99 8.75 -6.42
N LEU A 185 -12.95 9.54 -6.24
CA LEU A 185 -12.94 10.61 -5.25
C LEU A 185 -13.76 11.77 -5.83
N ARG A 186 -15.04 11.82 -5.49
CA ARG A 186 -15.87 12.98 -5.84
C ARG A 186 -15.39 14.17 -5.01
N ASN A 187 -14.92 15.20 -5.69
CA ASN A 187 -14.69 16.50 -5.07
C ASN A 187 -16.05 17.03 -4.58
N ARG A 188 -16.29 17.00 -3.28
CA ARG A 188 -17.35 17.76 -2.63
C ARG A 188 -16.74 18.93 -1.89
#